data_6acd435c5e005a584922eefbb068715d
#
_entry.id   6acd435c5e005a584922eefbb068715d
#
_cell.length_a   1.000
_cell.length_b   1.000
_cell.length_c   1.000
_cell.angle_alpha   90.00
_cell.angle_beta   90.00
_cell.angle_gamma   90.00
#
_symmetry.space_group_name_H-M   'P 1'
#
loop_
_entity.id
_entity.type
_entity.pdbx_description
1 polymer ?
#
loop_
_entity_poly.entity_id
_entity_poly.type
_entity_poly.pdbx_seq_one_letter_code
_entity_poly.pdbx_strand_id
1 'polypeptide(L)'
;ANIDFVPFAQWDDLPSLEGVLDLSGCTFSPNSTLDLRLVAATRLTELRGGDFGGSLRIDASSLTPQPEAMPFGITGFKNLDTLRIAGFTHISELSLPTESCDDLTIENCGSQAPFTLSLPNLVEVRGTLLCRNCGKTGEANSGSLPRLKSVGRQLSFYVGASSFTALEFPLLETVGNGEPVSDDPADDYALYTMPSGCAGEFILPSLQRVNGSMLVSTWNTSTDRAVAFRFPSLQSVAGEISVGHTAYKNRSVATLDFSALTAAGAIRIGNLSSVTDFSTFTQVLPRLSEQTWSVTDCGYNPTYQQMLDGETGAESK
;
A
#
# COMPACT_ATOMS: atom_id res chain seq x y z
N ALA A 1 11.75 -4.80 36.33
CA ALA A 1 11.70 -3.41 36.78
C ALA A 1 10.43 -2.81 36.24
N ASN A 2 9.54 -2.27 37.07
CA ASN A 2 8.44 -1.47 36.59
C ASN A 2 9.03 -0.14 36.15
N ILE A 3 9.03 0.08 34.85
CA ILE A 3 9.31 1.39 34.29
C ILE A 3 7.92 2.01 34.08
N ASP A 4 7.50 2.89 35.00
CA ASP A 4 6.36 3.77 34.77
C ASP A 4 6.78 4.74 33.68
N PHE A 5 6.45 4.42 32.45
CA PHE A 5 6.65 5.34 31.34
C PHE A 5 5.70 6.51 31.50
N VAL A 6 6.26 7.66 31.77
CA VAL A 6 5.64 8.95 31.46
C VAL A 6 5.20 8.92 29.99
N PRO A 7 4.05 9.51 29.60
CA PRO A 7 3.46 9.35 28.25
C PRO A 7 4.36 9.75 27.06
N PHE A 8 5.59 10.12 27.30
CA PHE A 8 6.62 10.41 26.32
C PHE A 8 7.97 9.86 26.80
N ALA A 9 8.30 8.61 26.48
CA ALA A 9 9.68 8.16 26.53
C ALA A 9 10.31 8.37 25.14
N GLN A 10 10.94 9.51 24.96
CA GLN A 10 11.83 9.76 23.86
C GLN A 10 13.23 9.23 24.25
N TRP A 11 13.68 8.18 23.62
CA TRP A 11 15.04 7.69 23.79
C TRP A 11 15.89 8.25 22.66
N ASP A 12 16.40 9.46 22.87
CA ASP A 12 17.46 10.02 22.09
C ASP A 12 18.78 9.36 22.54
N ASP A 13 19.63 8.96 21.60
CA ASP A 13 20.91 8.33 21.86
C ASP A 13 20.85 6.97 22.57
N LEU A 14 20.44 5.93 21.83
CA LEU A 14 20.82 4.56 22.17
C LEU A 14 22.13 4.23 21.43
N PRO A 15 23.32 4.63 21.96
CA PRO A 15 24.56 4.36 21.30
C PRO A 15 24.82 2.86 21.32
N SER A 16 25.11 2.29 20.16
CA SER A 16 25.58 0.91 20.00
C SER A 16 24.66 -0.21 20.51
N LEU A 17 23.34 -0.12 20.29
CA LEU A 17 22.46 -1.28 20.46
C LEU A 17 22.80 -2.34 19.40
N GLU A 18 23.12 -3.53 19.86
CA GLU A 18 23.36 -4.69 19.01
C GLU A 18 22.38 -5.82 19.36
N GLY A 19 21.92 -6.54 18.32
CA GLY A 19 21.06 -7.71 18.49
C GLY A 19 19.62 -7.38 18.86
N VAL A 20 19.15 -7.83 20.00
CA VAL A 20 17.73 -7.76 20.42
C VAL A 20 17.55 -6.72 21.51
N LEU A 21 16.66 -5.75 21.28
CA LEU A 21 16.10 -4.92 22.35
C LEU A 21 14.87 -5.61 22.90
N ASP A 22 15.00 -6.22 24.07
CA ASP A 22 13.93 -6.99 24.72
C ASP A 22 13.19 -6.13 25.76
N LEU A 23 11.95 -5.77 25.44
CA LEU A 23 11.03 -5.03 26.30
C LEU A 23 9.90 -5.92 26.84
N SER A 24 9.98 -7.25 26.68
CA SER A 24 8.91 -8.18 27.07
C SER A 24 8.60 -8.18 28.57
N GLY A 25 9.58 -7.78 29.40
CA GLY A 25 9.40 -7.60 30.83
C GLY A 25 8.92 -6.22 31.28
N CYS A 26 8.70 -5.29 30.34
CA CYS A 26 8.25 -3.95 30.66
C CYS A 26 6.72 -3.90 30.73
N THR A 27 6.21 -3.10 31.66
CA THR A 27 4.78 -2.78 31.75
C THR A 27 4.56 -1.37 31.20
N PHE A 28 3.66 -1.24 30.26
CA PHE A 28 3.31 0.03 29.63
C PHE A 28 1.93 0.51 30.08
N SER A 29 1.77 1.81 30.22
CA SER A 29 0.44 2.38 30.48
C SER A 29 -0.45 2.21 29.25
N PRO A 30 -1.74 1.94 29.42
CA PRO A 30 -2.69 1.91 28.30
C PRO A 30 -2.63 3.19 27.46
N ASN A 31 -2.68 3.09 26.15
CA ASN A 31 -2.64 4.20 25.20
C ASN A 31 -1.33 5.03 25.23
N SER A 32 -0.25 4.47 25.77
CA SER A 32 1.05 5.14 25.77
C SER A 32 1.68 5.15 24.37
N THR A 33 2.62 6.09 24.16
CA THR A 33 3.45 6.11 22.96
C THR A 33 4.88 5.78 23.34
N LEU A 34 5.44 4.74 22.73
CA LEU A 34 6.86 4.45 22.75
C LEU A 34 7.50 4.99 21.48
N ASP A 35 8.32 6.04 21.63
CA ASP A 35 9.02 6.68 20.51
C ASP A 35 10.52 6.36 20.62
N LEU A 36 11.02 5.55 19.70
CA LEU A 36 12.41 5.14 19.60
C LEU A 36 13.08 5.91 18.47
N ARG A 37 13.94 6.86 18.78
CA ARG A 37 14.78 7.57 17.81
C ARG A 37 16.17 6.99 17.79
N LEU A 38 16.55 6.46 16.66
CA LEU A 38 17.87 5.85 16.47
C LEU A 38 18.77 6.89 15.79
N VAL A 39 19.73 7.45 16.54
CA VAL A 39 20.62 8.52 16.05
C VAL A 39 22.08 8.08 15.89
N ALA A 40 22.48 6.98 16.54
CA ALA A 40 23.82 6.40 16.43
C ALA A 40 23.79 5.09 15.64
N ALA A 41 24.94 4.70 15.06
CA ALA A 41 25.07 3.43 14.36
C ALA A 41 24.68 2.28 15.31
N THR A 42 23.66 1.51 14.92
CA THR A 42 23.17 0.38 15.69
C THR A 42 23.08 -0.86 14.81
N ARG A 43 23.29 -2.03 15.42
CA ARG A 43 23.09 -3.35 14.81
C ARG A 43 21.86 -4.03 15.41
N LEU A 44 20.83 -3.25 15.69
CA LEU A 44 19.58 -3.78 16.20
C LEU A 44 18.91 -4.63 15.12
N THR A 45 18.71 -5.92 15.41
CA THR A 45 18.09 -6.89 14.49
C THR A 45 16.65 -7.22 14.87
N GLU A 46 16.29 -7.02 16.14
CA GLU A 46 14.95 -7.31 16.65
C GLU A 46 14.58 -6.34 17.77
N LEU A 47 13.33 -5.89 17.73
CA LEU A 47 12.65 -5.27 18.86
C LEU A 47 11.59 -6.25 19.37
N ARG A 48 11.77 -6.71 20.62
CA ARG A 48 10.84 -7.64 21.25
C ARG A 48 10.03 -6.93 22.31
N GLY A 49 8.71 -6.94 22.17
CA GLY A 49 7.78 -6.34 23.10
C GLY A 49 7.04 -7.38 23.93
N GLY A 50 6.12 -6.89 24.75
CA GLY A 50 5.17 -7.66 25.54
C GLY A 50 3.73 -7.24 25.23
N ASP A 51 2.90 -7.22 26.29
CA ASP A 51 1.56 -6.69 26.21
C ASP A 51 1.60 -5.16 26.22
N PHE A 52 1.39 -4.57 25.04
CA PHE A 52 1.52 -3.13 24.82
C PHE A 52 0.32 -2.65 24.01
N GLY A 53 -0.62 -2.01 24.68
CA GLY A 53 -1.76 -1.34 24.04
C GLY A 53 -1.44 0.14 23.85
N GLY A 54 -1.01 0.52 22.62
CA GLY A 54 -0.66 1.90 22.33
C GLY A 54 0.11 2.07 21.03
N SER A 55 0.80 3.20 20.89
CA SER A 55 1.52 3.57 19.66
C SER A 55 3.02 3.28 19.79
N LEU A 56 3.56 2.52 18.83
CA LEU A 56 5.00 2.30 18.67
C LEU A 56 5.50 3.09 17.46
N ARG A 57 6.49 3.96 17.70
CA ARG A 57 7.18 4.72 16.66
C ARG A 57 8.66 4.39 16.68
N ILE A 58 9.21 4.05 15.53
CA ILE A 58 10.64 3.78 15.36
C ILE A 58 11.13 4.64 14.21
N ASP A 59 12.03 5.57 14.50
CA ASP A 59 12.59 6.49 13.53
C ASP A 59 14.11 6.36 13.45
N ALA A 60 14.61 5.88 12.33
CA ALA A 60 16.03 5.74 12.02
C ALA A 60 16.52 6.78 10.98
N SER A 61 15.76 7.82 10.70
CA SER A 61 16.09 8.82 9.66
C SER A 61 17.40 9.58 9.98
N SER A 62 17.74 9.72 11.25
CA SER A 62 18.98 10.37 11.72
C SER A 62 20.14 9.38 11.98
N LEU A 63 19.91 8.08 11.76
CA LEU A 63 20.93 7.06 12.02
C LEU A 63 22.11 7.21 11.07
N THR A 64 23.30 7.45 11.61
CA THR A 64 24.52 7.69 10.81
C THR A 64 25.76 7.08 11.49
N PRO A 65 26.51 6.20 10.81
CA PRO A 65 26.19 5.59 9.53
C PRO A 65 25.03 4.58 9.67
N GLN A 66 24.24 4.42 8.61
CA GLN A 66 23.27 3.33 8.54
C GLN A 66 24.03 1.99 8.52
N PRO A 67 23.57 0.96 9.23
CA PRO A 67 24.15 -0.37 9.15
C PRO A 67 24.06 -0.93 7.74
N GLU A 68 24.88 -1.93 7.40
CA GLU A 68 24.75 -2.71 6.17
C GLU A 68 23.36 -3.36 6.10
N ALA A 69 22.93 -3.74 4.90
CA ALA A 69 21.63 -4.36 4.69
C ALA A 69 21.41 -5.58 5.61
N MET A 70 20.36 -5.53 6.42
CA MET A 70 20.04 -6.57 7.39
C MET A 70 18.53 -6.66 7.61
N PRO A 71 17.99 -7.84 7.93
CA PRO A 71 16.61 -7.98 8.35
C PRO A 71 16.38 -7.31 9.71
N PHE A 72 15.17 -6.78 9.90
CA PHE A 72 14.72 -6.22 11.18
C PHE A 72 13.34 -6.78 11.54
N GLY A 73 13.25 -7.38 12.72
CA GLY A 73 12.03 -7.97 13.24
C GLY A 73 11.43 -7.14 14.38
N ILE A 74 10.09 -7.10 14.45
CA ILE A 74 9.34 -6.61 15.60
C ILE A 74 8.48 -7.77 16.09
N THR A 75 8.70 -8.23 17.32
CA THR A 75 8.05 -9.42 17.86
C THR A 75 7.42 -9.15 19.23
N GLY A 76 6.48 -9.98 19.62
CA GLY A 76 5.92 -9.99 20.99
C GLY A 76 4.96 -8.85 21.33
N PHE A 77 4.78 -7.84 20.47
CA PHE A 77 3.77 -6.80 20.66
C PHE A 77 2.40 -7.36 20.28
N LYS A 78 1.49 -7.48 21.24
CA LYS A 78 0.20 -8.15 21.04
C LYS A 78 -0.95 -7.23 20.68
N ASN A 79 -0.95 -6.00 21.19
CA ASN A 79 -2.08 -5.09 21.13
C ASN A 79 -1.64 -3.71 20.62
N LEU A 80 -0.86 -3.68 19.52
CA LEU A 80 -0.46 -2.41 18.91
C LEU A 80 -1.68 -1.70 18.31
N ASP A 81 -1.95 -0.47 18.74
CA ASP A 81 -2.91 0.40 18.08
C ASP A 81 -2.29 1.02 16.84
N THR A 82 -1.14 1.67 17.00
CA THR A 82 -0.45 2.30 15.87
C THR A 82 1.01 1.86 15.82
N LEU A 83 1.46 1.50 14.63
CA LEU A 83 2.86 1.20 14.36
C LEU A 83 3.39 2.11 13.25
N ARG A 84 4.43 2.89 13.54
CA ARG A 84 5.14 3.68 12.55
C ARG A 84 6.63 3.32 12.54
N ILE A 85 7.14 2.99 11.36
CA ILE A 85 8.54 2.66 11.13
C ILE A 85 9.05 3.56 10.00
N ALA A 86 10.12 4.30 10.24
CA ALA A 86 10.67 5.23 9.27
C ALA A 86 12.19 5.23 9.21
N GLY A 87 12.75 5.49 8.03
CA GLY A 87 14.13 5.88 7.84
C GLY A 87 15.17 4.75 7.87
N PHE A 88 14.79 3.49 7.90
CA PHE A 88 15.72 2.35 7.80
C PHE A 88 16.19 2.14 6.36
N THR A 89 17.11 2.94 5.87
CA THR A 89 17.48 2.96 4.44
C THR A 89 18.16 1.66 3.96
N HIS A 90 18.85 0.93 4.84
CA HIS A 90 19.57 -0.31 4.53
C HIS A 90 18.84 -1.57 4.99
N ILE A 91 17.61 -1.47 5.49
CA ILE A 91 16.84 -2.66 5.85
C ILE A 91 16.53 -3.49 4.60
N SER A 92 16.82 -4.79 4.63
CA SER A 92 16.52 -5.71 3.54
C SER A 92 15.21 -6.45 3.74
N GLU A 93 14.78 -6.64 4.99
CA GLU A 93 13.53 -7.29 5.34
C GLU A 93 12.89 -6.63 6.55
N LEU A 94 11.59 -6.40 6.49
CA LEU A 94 10.79 -6.02 7.64
C LEU A 94 9.72 -7.09 7.85
N SER A 95 9.75 -7.72 9.03
CA SER A 95 8.79 -8.74 9.43
C SER A 95 8.05 -8.33 10.70
N LEU A 96 6.72 -8.33 10.62
CA LEU A 96 5.83 -8.00 11.73
C LEU A 96 4.87 -9.16 11.96
N PRO A 97 4.87 -9.80 13.15
CA PRO A 97 3.98 -10.91 13.47
C PRO A 97 2.58 -10.46 13.93
N THR A 98 2.30 -9.16 13.93
CA THR A 98 1.03 -8.57 14.39
C THR A 98 -0.16 -9.11 13.57
N GLU A 99 -1.24 -9.49 14.27
CA GLU A 99 -2.46 -9.97 13.63
C GLU A 99 -3.42 -8.83 13.26
N SER A 100 -3.46 -7.75 14.05
CA SER A 100 -4.26 -6.57 13.77
C SER A 100 -3.63 -5.32 14.39
N CYS A 101 -3.92 -4.15 13.81
CA CYS A 101 -3.59 -2.83 14.37
C CYS A 101 -4.60 -1.80 13.88
N ASP A 102 -4.59 -0.59 14.48
CA ASP A 102 -5.38 0.52 13.98
C ASP A 102 -4.70 1.13 12.75
N ASP A 103 -3.46 1.58 12.90
CA ASP A 103 -2.71 2.14 11.79
C ASP A 103 -1.32 1.51 11.67
N LEU A 104 -0.90 1.26 10.44
CA LEU A 104 0.44 0.80 10.10
C LEU A 104 1.07 1.72 9.05
N THR A 105 2.16 2.37 9.42
CA THR A 105 2.92 3.25 8.53
C THR A 105 4.37 2.79 8.42
N ILE A 106 4.81 2.58 7.18
CA ILE A 106 6.19 2.20 6.84
C ILE A 106 6.70 3.21 5.81
N GLU A 107 7.73 3.98 6.16
CA GLU A 107 8.20 5.08 5.33
C GLU A 107 9.72 5.09 5.17
N ASN A 108 10.19 5.34 3.95
CA ASN A 108 11.61 5.52 3.63
C ASN A 108 12.49 4.35 4.09
N CYS A 109 11.98 3.11 3.97
CA CYS A 109 12.68 1.89 4.36
C CYS A 109 13.25 1.16 3.15
N GLY A 110 14.44 0.55 3.27
CA GLY A 110 15.05 -0.26 2.22
C GLY A 110 15.51 0.51 0.97
N SER A 111 15.70 1.83 1.03
CA SER A 111 16.05 2.63 -0.16
C SER A 111 17.47 2.33 -0.71
N GLN A 112 18.33 1.69 0.07
CA GLN A 112 19.71 1.34 -0.30
C GLN A 112 19.92 -0.17 -0.53
N ALA A 113 18.93 -1.01 -0.27
CA ALA A 113 18.98 -2.45 -0.46
C ALA A 113 17.68 -2.97 -1.07
N PRO A 114 17.68 -4.13 -1.77
CA PRO A 114 16.45 -4.85 -2.09
C PRO A 114 15.64 -5.06 -0.80
N PHE A 115 14.34 -4.80 -0.86
CA PHE A 115 13.50 -4.77 0.33
C PHE A 115 12.34 -5.77 0.26
N THR A 116 12.18 -6.52 1.33
CA THR A 116 11.06 -7.44 1.51
C THR A 116 10.21 -7.01 2.70
N LEU A 117 8.92 -6.75 2.45
CA LEU A 117 7.92 -6.53 3.48
C LEU A 117 7.16 -7.84 3.71
N SER A 118 7.27 -8.41 4.90
CA SER A 118 6.59 -9.65 5.26
C SER A 118 5.66 -9.43 6.45
N LEU A 119 4.34 -9.52 6.21
CA LEU A 119 3.29 -9.38 7.22
C LEU A 119 2.42 -10.66 7.27
N PRO A 120 3.02 -11.81 7.66
CA PRO A 120 2.40 -13.13 7.44
C PRO A 120 1.14 -13.36 8.28
N ASN A 121 1.01 -12.67 9.41
CA ASN A 121 -0.09 -12.87 10.34
C ASN A 121 -1.14 -11.76 10.29
N LEU A 122 -0.86 -10.63 9.62
CA LEU A 122 -1.75 -9.49 9.60
C LEU A 122 -3.06 -9.83 8.89
N VAL A 123 -4.17 -9.75 9.62
CA VAL A 123 -5.52 -10.06 9.14
C VAL A 123 -6.31 -8.79 8.87
N GLU A 124 -6.11 -7.76 9.70
CA GLU A 124 -6.87 -6.54 9.66
C GLU A 124 -6.04 -5.31 10.04
N VAL A 125 -6.23 -4.22 9.30
CA VAL A 125 -5.86 -2.87 9.72
C VAL A 125 -7.15 -2.06 9.81
N ARG A 126 -7.52 -1.61 11.02
CA ARG A 126 -8.80 -0.91 11.24
C ARG A 126 -8.83 0.51 10.65
N GLY A 127 -7.68 1.15 10.56
CA GLY A 127 -7.48 2.47 9.95
C GLY A 127 -6.66 2.40 8.66
N THR A 128 -5.46 2.98 8.68
CA THR A 128 -4.61 3.17 7.50
C THR A 128 -3.43 2.19 7.45
N LEU A 129 -3.27 1.53 6.31
CA LEU A 129 -2.04 0.83 5.93
C LEU A 129 -1.30 1.66 4.86
N LEU A 130 -0.22 2.31 5.27
CA LEU A 130 0.61 3.15 4.40
C LEU A 130 2.02 2.57 4.26
N CYS A 131 2.44 2.28 3.04
CA CYS A 131 3.82 1.98 2.69
C CYS A 131 4.31 2.99 1.65
N ARG A 132 5.24 3.88 2.05
CA ARG A 132 5.69 4.99 1.22
C ARG A 132 7.21 5.04 1.08
N ASN A 133 7.70 5.21 -0.15
CA ASN A 133 9.12 5.33 -0.47
C ASN A 133 9.96 4.15 0.07
N CYS A 134 9.42 2.93 0.01
CA CYS A 134 10.10 1.72 0.47
C CYS A 134 10.70 0.94 -0.68
N GLY A 135 11.89 0.36 -0.44
CA GLY A 135 12.60 -0.45 -1.42
C GLY A 135 13.58 0.36 -2.29
N LYS A 136 14.55 -0.34 -2.85
CA LYS A 136 15.60 0.25 -3.70
C LYS A 136 15.15 0.34 -5.15
N THR A 137 15.35 1.50 -5.75
CA THR A 137 15.02 1.75 -7.16
C THR A 137 15.78 0.80 -8.08
N GLY A 138 15.06 0.15 -9.00
CA GLY A 138 15.65 -0.76 -9.99
C GLY A 138 15.95 -2.17 -9.49
N GLU A 139 15.68 -2.45 -8.22
CA GLU A 139 15.87 -3.76 -7.61
C GLU A 139 14.55 -4.51 -7.42
N ALA A 140 14.63 -5.82 -7.17
CA ALA A 140 13.46 -6.66 -6.91
C ALA A 140 13.00 -6.50 -5.45
N ASN A 141 12.09 -5.54 -5.21
CA ASN A 141 11.44 -5.41 -3.92
C ASN A 141 10.15 -6.25 -3.89
N SER A 142 9.77 -6.78 -2.75
CA SER A 142 8.58 -7.60 -2.62
C SER A 142 7.78 -7.27 -1.36
N GLY A 143 6.46 -7.49 -1.41
CA GLY A 143 5.56 -7.36 -0.28
C GLY A 143 4.56 -8.52 -0.26
N SER A 144 4.39 -9.16 0.90
CA SER A 144 3.45 -10.25 1.08
C SER A 144 2.63 -10.07 2.34
N LEU A 145 1.32 -9.99 2.17
CA LEU A 145 0.31 -9.88 3.21
C LEU A 145 -0.75 -10.97 3.01
N PRO A 146 -0.36 -12.24 3.18
CA PRO A 146 -1.15 -13.39 2.70
C PRO A 146 -2.49 -13.59 3.45
N ARG A 147 -2.63 -13.03 4.64
CA ARG A 147 -3.84 -13.16 5.47
C ARG A 147 -4.66 -11.89 5.58
N LEU A 148 -4.19 -10.76 5.03
CA LEU A 148 -4.90 -9.48 5.13
C LEU A 148 -6.25 -9.57 4.41
N LYS A 149 -7.33 -9.30 5.15
CA LYS A 149 -8.71 -9.34 4.67
C LYS A 149 -9.33 -7.96 4.53
N SER A 150 -8.96 -7.03 5.41
CA SER A 150 -9.57 -5.71 5.42
C SER A 150 -8.61 -4.61 5.84
N VAL A 151 -8.82 -3.44 5.23
CA VAL A 151 -8.21 -2.17 5.64
C VAL A 151 -9.34 -1.15 5.78
N GLY A 152 -9.54 -0.67 7.01
CA GLY A 152 -10.76 0.07 7.36
C GLY A 152 -10.82 1.49 6.80
N ARG A 153 -9.72 2.17 6.54
CA ARG A 153 -9.72 3.55 6.03
C ARG A 153 -8.99 3.69 4.71
N GLN A 154 -7.68 3.46 4.71
CA GLN A 154 -6.86 3.61 3.51
C GLN A 154 -5.83 2.50 3.38
N LEU A 155 -5.78 1.89 2.22
CA LEU A 155 -4.65 1.10 1.76
C LEU A 155 -3.84 1.92 0.76
N SER A 156 -2.63 2.32 1.14
CA SER A 156 -1.75 3.11 0.30
C SER A 156 -0.37 2.47 0.15
N PHE A 157 -0.05 2.05 -1.07
CA PHE A 157 1.29 1.66 -1.48
C PHE A 157 1.79 2.67 -2.50
N TYR A 158 2.27 3.79 -1.99
CA TYR A 158 2.86 4.84 -2.78
C TYR A 158 4.38 4.71 -2.74
N VAL A 159 4.93 4.37 -3.86
CA VAL A 159 6.36 4.13 -4.01
C VAL A 159 6.92 5.19 -4.93
N GLY A 160 7.57 6.21 -4.40
CA GLY A 160 8.14 7.31 -5.18
C GLY A 160 9.06 6.83 -6.30
N ALA A 161 10.30 6.54 -5.99
CA ALA A 161 11.29 6.10 -6.98
C ALA A 161 11.57 4.58 -6.95
N SER A 162 10.98 3.84 -6.02
CA SER A 162 11.23 2.42 -5.81
C SER A 162 10.05 1.57 -6.25
N SER A 163 10.31 0.32 -6.63
CA SER A 163 9.33 -0.56 -7.24
C SER A 163 9.21 -1.87 -6.50
N PHE A 164 7.97 -2.20 -6.07
CA PHE A 164 7.67 -3.58 -5.72
C PHE A 164 7.46 -4.38 -7.01
N THR A 165 8.29 -5.37 -7.23
CA THR A 165 8.17 -6.31 -8.36
C THR A 165 7.15 -7.40 -8.09
N ALA A 166 6.84 -7.65 -6.81
CA ALA A 166 5.78 -8.52 -6.36
C ALA A 166 5.09 -7.90 -5.14
N LEU A 167 3.77 -7.75 -5.20
CA LEU A 167 2.95 -7.26 -4.10
C LEU A 167 1.68 -8.11 -4.02
N GLU A 168 1.55 -8.87 -2.92
CA GLU A 168 0.55 -9.93 -2.81
C GLU A 168 -0.43 -9.69 -1.67
N PHE A 169 -1.72 -9.63 -2.02
CA PHE A 169 -2.87 -9.52 -1.11
C PHE A 169 -3.95 -10.54 -1.49
N PRO A 170 -3.69 -11.84 -1.39
CA PRO A 170 -4.59 -12.85 -1.97
C PRO A 170 -5.97 -12.92 -1.29
N LEU A 171 -6.08 -12.50 -0.04
CA LEU A 171 -7.32 -12.58 0.74
C LEU A 171 -7.96 -11.21 1.03
N LEU A 172 -7.43 -10.11 0.47
CA LEU A 172 -7.99 -8.79 0.71
C LEU A 172 -9.38 -8.67 0.08
N GLU A 173 -10.41 -8.46 0.93
CA GLU A 173 -11.82 -8.42 0.53
C GLU A 173 -12.38 -7.00 0.50
N THR A 174 -11.94 -6.14 1.45
CA THR A 174 -12.52 -4.80 1.61
C THR A 174 -11.47 -3.74 1.94
N VAL A 175 -11.65 -2.54 1.36
CA VAL A 175 -10.85 -1.35 1.67
C VAL A 175 -11.77 -0.15 1.83
N GLY A 176 -11.50 0.67 2.88
CA GLY A 176 -12.26 1.88 3.17
C GLY A 176 -13.51 1.62 4.05
N ASN A 177 -13.96 2.68 4.70
CA ASN A 177 -15.16 2.71 5.56
C ASN A 177 -16.23 3.72 5.07
N GLY A 178 -15.93 4.44 3.98
CA GLY A 178 -16.80 5.48 3.43
C GLY A 178 -16.52 6.88 3.96
N GLU A 179 -15.65 7.02 4.95
CA GLU A 179 -15.21 8.32 5.44
C GLU A 179 -14.08 8.87 4.57
N PRO A 180 -14.00 10.19 4.35
CA PRO A 180 -12.91 10.80 3.62
C PRO A 180 -11.53 10.47 4.23
N VAL A 181 -10.58 10.20 3.39
CA VAL A 181 -9.18 9.94 3.78
C VAL A 181 -8.42 11.26 3.90
N SER A 182 -8.72 12.21 3.04
CA SER A 182 -8.11 13.53 2.97
C SER A 182 -9.17 14.62 2.81
N ASP A 183 -8.87 15.81 3.30
CA ASP A 183 -9.68 17.02 3.03
C ASP A 183 -9.48 17.53 1.60
N ASP A 184 -8.41 17.11 0.92
CA ASP A 184 -8.17 17.39 -0.48
C ASP A 184 -8.80 16.27 -1.34
N PRO A 185 -9.83 16.57 -2.15
CA PRO A 185 -10.46 15.56 -3.02
C PRO A 185 -9.49 14.92 -4.02
N ALA A 186 -8.37 15.56 -4.34
CA ALA A 186 -7.37 15.02 -5.24
C ALA A 186 -6.57 13.86 -4.62
N ASP A 187 -6.54 13.78 -3.28
CA ASP A 187 -5.84 12.75 -2.51
C ASP A 187 -6.79 11.84 -1.71
N ASP A 188 -8.11 11.97 -1.92
CA ASP A 188 -9.13 11.22 -1.19
C ASP A 188 -9.38 9.84 -1.81
N TYR A 189 -8.40 8.95 -1.70
CA TYR A 189 -8.48 7.58 -2.18
C TYR A 189 -8.39 6.58 -1.04
N ALA A 190 -9.41 5.76 -0.85
CA ALA A 190 -9.38 4.63 0.08
C ALA A 190 -8.38 3.56 -0.38
N LEU A 191 -8.31 3.28 -1.68
CA LEU A 191 -7.27 2.45 -2.29
C LEU A 191 -6.38 3.31 -3.17
N TYR A 192 -5.12 3.48 -2.77
CA TYR A 192 -4.12 4.22 -3.53
C TYR A 192 -2.91 3.32 -3.77
N THR A 193 -2.70 2.89 -5.01
CA THR A 193 -1.57 2.01 -5.32
C THR A 193 -0.89 2.39 -6.61
N MET A 194 0.44 2.42 -6.57
CA MET A 194 1.30 2.61 -7.73
C MET A 194 2.29 1.46 -7.79
N PRO A 195 1.90 0.28 -8.31
CA PRO A 195 2.76 -0.88 -8.43
C PRO A 195 3.80 -0.66 -9.53
N SER A 196 4.73 0.26 -9.29
CA SER A 196 5.83 0.55 -10.21
C SER A 196 6.77 -0.64 -10.25
N GLY A 197 6.96 -1.22 -11.44
CA GLY A 197 7.88 -2.33 -11.64
C GLY A 197 7.28 -3.72 -11.42
N CYS A 198 6.00 -3.87 -11.11
CA CYS A 198 5.34 -5.16 -11.21
C CYS A 198 5.46 -5.68 -12.64
N ALA A 199 6.25 -6.73 -12.83
CA ALA A 199 6.43 -7.34 -14.13
C ALA A 199 5.28 -8.30 -14.38
N GLY A 200 4.37 -7.95 -15.32
CA GLY A 200 3.30 -8.81 -15.76
C GLY A 200 1.94 -8.45 -15.21
N GLU A 201 1.67 -8.57 -13.91
CA GLU A 201 0.34 -8.24 -13.39
C GLU A 201 0.37 -7.71 -11.94
N PHE A 202 -0.59 -6.84 -11.64
CA PHE A 202 -1.00 -6.50 -10.29
C PHE A 202 -2.42 -7.00 -10.10
N ILE A 203 -2.61 -7.93 -9.18
CA ILE A 203 -3.89 -8.59 -8.96
C ILE A 203 -4.32 -8.51 -7.49
N LEU A 204 -5.59 -8.13 -7.26
CA LEU A 204 -6.28 -8.25 -5.99
C LEU A 204 -7.45 -9.23 -6.18
N PRO A 205 -7.19 -10.54 -6.10
CA PRO A 205 -8.13 -11.56 -6.59
C PRO A 205 -9.40 -11.66 -5.76
N SER A 206 -9.33 -11.34 -4.47
CA SER A 206 -10.46 -11.45 -3.53
C SER A 206 -11.13 -10.11 -3.22
N LEU A 207 -10.60 -8.98 -3.72
CA LEU A 207 -11.15 -7.65 -3.44
C LEU A 207 -12.57 -7.53 -3.99
N GLN A 208 -13.54 -7.32 -3.11
CA GLN A 208 -14.96 -7.23 -3.44
C GLN A 208 -15.49 -5.80 -3.38
N ARG A 209 -14.98 -4.99 -2.44
CA ARG A 209 -15.50 -3.65 -2.21
C ARG A 209 -14.40 -2.65 -1.87
N VAL A 210 -14.52 -1.46 -2.44
CA VAL A 210 -13.81 -0.26 -2.03
C VAL A 210 -14.84 0.77 -1.57
N ASN A 211 -14.88 1.07 -0.27
CA ASN A 211 -15.82 2.04 0.31
C ASN A 211 -15.20 3.44 0.30
N GLY A 212 -15.01 3.98 -0.86
CA GLY A 212 -14.36 5.24 -1.17
C GLY A 212 -13.89 5.23 -2.61
N SER A 213 -13.01 6.13 -3.00
CA SER A 213 -12.39 6.15 -4.32
C SER A 213 -11.18 5.22 -4.39
N MET A 214 -10.82 4.76 -5.60
CA MET A 214 -9.59 4.02 -5.85
C MET A 214 -8.76 4.64 -6.96
N LEU A 215 -7.44 4.70 -6.73
CA LEU A 215 -6.47 5.06 -7.74
C LEU A 215 -5.48 3.93 -7.94
N VAL A 216 -5.34 3.50 -9.18
CA VAL A 216 -4.33 2.52 -9.60
C VAL A 216 -3.53 3.11 -10.75
N SER A 217 -2.23 3.21 -10.58
CA SER A 217 -1.36 3.81 -11.59
C SER A 217 0.00 3.11 -11.60
N THR A 218 0.82 3.38 -12.61
CA THR A 218 2.23 2.98 -12.62
C THR A 218 3.10 4.23 -12.70
N TRP A 219 4.19 4.24 -11.96
CA TRP A 219 5.17 5.33 -12.01
C TRP A 219 6.31 5.04 -12.98
N ASN A 220 6.27 4.07 -13.84
CA ASN A 220 7.47 3.68 -14.57
C ASN A 220 7.56 4.24 -15.98
N THR A 221 8.71 4.84 -16.28
CA THR A 221 9.07 5.39 -17.58
C THR A 221 9.91 4.44 -18.44
N SER A 222 10.34 3.29 -17.93
CA SER A 222 11.46 2.55 -18.55
C SER A 222 11.26 1.07 -18.82
N THR A 223 10.10 0.46 -18.57
CA THR A 223 9.91 -0.95 -18.87
C THR A 223 8.95 -1.17 -20.04
N ASP A 224 9.45 -1.78 -21.10
CA ASP A 224 8.67 -2.30 -22.26
C ASP A 224 7.78 -3.52 -21.88
N ARG A 225 7.54 -3.76 -20.59
CA ARG A 225 6.75 -4.90 -20.13
C ARG A 225 5.30 -4.48 -19.96
N ALA A 226 4.43 -5.18 -20.66
CA ALA A 226 3.00 -5.03 -20.48
C ALA A 226 2.58 -5.42 -19.07
N VAL A 227 1.77 -4.59 -18.42
CA VAL A 227 1.21 -4.81 -17.07
C VAL A 227 -0.29 -4.98 -17.19
N ALA A 228 -0.82 -5.99 -16.50
CA ALA A 228 -2.27 -6.15 -16.33
C ALA A 228 -2.69 -5.68 -14.93
N PHE A 229 -3.74 -4.89 -14.85
CA PHE A 229 -4.45 -4.60 -13.59
C PHE A 229 -5.69 -5.47 -13.50
N ARG A 230 -5.75 -6.35 -12.48
CA ARG A 230 -6.82 -7.33 -12.34
C ARG A 230 -7.49 -7.25 -10.98
N PHE A 231 -8.81 -7.02 -11.03
CA PHE A 231 -9.71 -6.98 -9.88
C PHE A 231 -10.94 -7.87 -10.16
N PRO A 232 -10.73 -9.18 -10.39
CA PRO A 232 -11.77 -10.06 -10.95
C PRO A 232 -12.98 -10.27 -10.04
N SER A 233 -12.85 -10.00 -8.74
CA SER A 233 -13.92 -10.13 -7.75
C SER A 233 -14.53 -8.79 -7.32
N LEU A 234 -14.03 -7.65 -7.82
CA LEU A 234 -14.46 -6.33 -7.39
C LEU A 234 -15.87 -6.01 -7.88
N GLN A 235 -16.81 -5.96 -6.95
CA GLN A 235 -18.23 -5.74 -7.24
C GLN A 235 -18.62 -4.27 -7.17
N SER A 236 -17.99 -3.50 -6.26
CA SER A 236 -18.37 -2.11 -6.06
C SER A 236 -17.21 -1.21 -5.60
N VAL A 237 -17.22 0.02 -6.10
CA VAL A 237 -16.42 1.15 -5.65
C VAL A 237 -17.38 2.30 -5.34
N ALA A 238 -17.44 2.75 -4.10
CA ALA A 238 -18.41 3.78 -3.69
C ALA A 238 -18.12 5.15 -4.34
N GLY A 239 -16.86 5.47 -4.54
CA GLY A 239 -16.38 6.67 -5.19
C GLY A 239 -15.93 6.46 -6.63
N GLU A 240 -14.87 7.14 -7.02
CA GLU A 240 -14.28 7.11 -8.36
C GLU A 240 -13.30 5.93 -8.51
N ILE A 241 -13.31 5.30 -9.67
CA ILE A 241 -12.22 4.44 -10.14
C ILE A 241 -11.33 5.29 -11.04
N SER A 242 -10.11 5.57 -10.62
CA SER A 242 -9.10 6.29 -11.40
C SER A 242 -7.97 5.34 -11.79
N VAL A 243 -7.76 5.14 -13.09
CA VAL A 243 -6.70 4.27 -13.60
C VAL A 243 -5.80 5.06 -14.54
N GLY A 244 -4.52 5.11 -14.21
CA GLY A 244 -3.52 5.76 -15.06
C GLY A 244 -3.59 7.29 -15.11
N HIS A 245 -4.46 7.94 -14.37
CA HIS A 245 -4.78 9.37 -14.46
C HIS A 245 -3.71 10.31 -13.86
N THR A 246 -2.48 9.85 -13.69
CA THR A 246 -1.37 10.69 -13.26
C THR A 246 -0.70 11.36 -14.46
N ALA A 247 0.03 12.46 -14.23
CA ALA A 247 0.78 13.20 -15.26
C ALA A 247 1.85 12.37 -16.01
N TYR A 248 2.01 11.12 -15.64
CA TYR A 248 2.97 10.19 -16.21
C TYR A 248 2.29 9.24 -17.20
N LYS A 249 2.86 9.09 -18.40
CA LYS A 249 2.35 8.20 -19.42
C LYS A 249 2.58 6.74 -19.03
N ASN A 250 1.53 6.06 -18.60
CA ASN A 250 1.54 4.64 -18.22
C ASN A 250 1.46 3.72 -19.46
N ARG A 251 2.45 3.80 -20.34
CA ARG A 251 2.45 3.07 -21.63
C ARG A 251 2.48 1.55 -21.48
N SER A 252 2.85 1.05 -20.31
CA SER A 252 3.01 -0.39 -20.07
C SER A 252 1.72 -1.10 -19.66
N VAL A 253 0.66 -0.39 -19.29
CA VAL A 253 -0.62 -1.04 -18.96
C VAL A 253 -1.32 -1.44 -20.24
N ALA A 254 -1.57 -2.73 -20.39
CA ALA A 254 -2.18 -3.31 -21.60
C ALA A 254 -3.55 -3.97 -21.35
N THR A 255 -3.85 -4.31 -20.10
CA THR A 255 -5.08 -5.03 -19.75
C THR A 255 -5.67 -4.50 -18.45
N LEU A 256 -6.99 -4.33 -18.46
CA LEU A 256 -7.82 -4.01 -17.31
C LEU A 256 -8.83 -5.14 -17.11
N ASP A 257 -8.96 -5.64 -15.88
CA ASP A 257 -9.98 -6.64 -15.53
C ASP A 257 -10.79 -6.16 -14.31
N PHE A 258 -12.00 -5.72 -14.58
CA PHE A 258 -13.03 -5.34 -13.63
C PHE A 258 -14.32 -6.12 -13.91
N SER A 259 -14.19 -7.38 -14.34
CA SER A 259 -15.28 -8.17 -14.90
C SER A 259 -16.47 -8.41 -13.96
N ALA A 260 -16.26 -8.34 -12.64
CA ALA A 260 -17.34 -8.46 -11.65
C ALA A 260 -17.96 -7.10 -11.23
N LEU A 261 -17.46 -5.97 -11.77
CA LEU A 261 -17.87 -4.65 -11.32
C LEU A 261 -19.32 -4.33 -11.76
N THR A 262 -20.18 -4.08 -10.78
CA THR A 262 -21.58 -3.73 -10.99
C THR A 262 -21.96 -2.35 -10.49
N ALA A 263 -21.12 -1.70 -9.69
CA ALA A 263 -21.37 -0.35 -9.17
C ALA A 263 -20.06 0.45 -9.03
N ALA A 264 -20.09 1.71 -9.49
CA ALA A 264 -19.04 2.69 -9.26
C ALA A 264 -19.66 4.10 -9.23
N GLY A 265 -19.06 5.03 -8.48
CA GLY A 265 -19.47 6.43 -8.50
C GLY A 265 -19.08 7.13 -9.80
N ALA A 266 -17.85 6.89 -10.26
CA ALA A 266 -17.36 7.35 -11.56
C ALA A 266 -16.22 6.42 -12.05
N ILE A 267 -15.93 6.49 -13.34
CA ILE A 267 -14.79 5.81 -13.98
C ILE A 267 -14.00 6.84 -14.77
N ARG A 268 -12.73 6.98 -14.45
CA ARG A 268 -11.76 7.81 -15.16
C ARG A 268 -10.52 7.00 -15.51
N ILE A 269 -10.27 6.85 -16.79
CA ILE A 269 -9.13 6.09 -17.31
C ILE A 269 -8.36 7.00 -18.25
N GLY A 270 -7.05 7.09 -18.03
CA GLY A 270 -6.22 7.98 -18.83
C GLY A 270 -4.77 7.55 -18.97
N ASN A 271 -4.11 8.03 -20.04
CA ASN A 271 -2.70 7.81 -20.29
C ASN A 271 -2.28 6.32 -20.47
N LEU A 272 -3.18 5.46 -20.95
CA LEU A 272 -2.97 4.03 -21.15
C LEU A 272 -2.96 3.70 -22.66
N SER A 273 -1.93 4.11 -23.38
CA SER A 273 -1.88 4.01 -24.85
C SER A 273 -1.96 2.58 -25.42
N SER A 274 -1.76 1.56 -24.58
CA SER A 274 -1.87 0.15 -24.99
C SER A 274 -3.22 -0.48 -24.65
N VAL A 275 -4.09 0.20 -23.92
CA VAL A 275 -5.44 -0.31 -23.59
C VAL A 275 -6.40 0.04 -24.71
N THR A 276 -6.95 -0.99 -25.32
CA THR A 276 -7.95 -0.86 -26.41
C THR A 276 -9.28 -1.53 -26.09
N ASP A 277 -9.35 -2.34 -25.03
CA ASP A 277 -10.50 -3.14 -24.67
C ASP A 277 -11.07 -2.69 -23.33
N PHE A 278 -12.29 -2.18 -23.35
CA PHE A 278 -13.04 -1.67 -22.20
C PHE A 278 -14.28 -2.52 -21.89
N SER A 279 -14.42 -3.70 -22.49
CA SER A 279 -15.56 -4.60 -22.29
C SER A 279 -15.79 -4.99 -20.82
N THR A 280 -14.74 -4.97 -20.03
CA THR A 280 -14.77 -5.24 -18.58
C THR A 280 -15.71 -4.30 -17.79
N PHE A 281 -16.10 -3.13 -18.35
CA PHE A 281 -16.96 -2.15 -17.70
C PHE A 281 -18.43 -2.22 -18.13
N THR A 282 -18.81 -3.13 -19.02
CA THR A 282 -20.16 -3.19 -19.58
C THR A 282 -21.26 -3.38 -18.53
N GLN A 283 -21.00 -4.13 -17.47
CA GLN A 283 -21.97 -4.39 -16.41
C GLN A 283 -22.28 -3.17 -15.53
N VAL A 284 -21.33 -2.25 -15.37
CA VAL A 284 -21.49 -1.06 -14.53
C VAL A 284 -22.10 0.12 -15.29
N LEU A 285 -21.99 0.16 -16.62
CA LEU A 285 -22.45 1.27 -17.46
C LEU A 285 -23.89 1.74 -17.18
N PRO A 286 -24.89 0.86 -17.01
CA PRO A 286 -26.26 1.30 -16.75
C PRO A 286 -26.44 2.14 -15.47
N ARG A 287 -25.44 2.16 -14.60
CA ARG A 287 -25.45 2.94 -13.35
C ARG A 287 -24.60 4.21 -13.42
N LEU A 288 -23.91 4.42 -14.53
CA LEU A 288 -23.11 5.62 -14.81
C LEU A 288 -23.87 6.61 -15.65
N SER A 289 -23.27 7.75 -15.91
CA SER A 289 -23.72 8.79 -16.81
C SER A 289 -22.57 9.29 -17.66
N GLU A 290 -22.84 10.12 -18.64
CA GLU A 290 -21.82 10.74 -19.48
C GLU A 290 -20.82 11.56 -18.65
N GLN A 291 -21.26 12.19 -17.55
CA GLN A 291 -20.41 12.99 -16.66
C GLN A 291 -19.50 12.14 -15.75
N THR A 292 -19.87 10.89 -15.53
CA THR A 292 -19.14 9.95 -14.65
C THR A 292 -18.30 8.94 -15.42
N TRP A 293 -18.29 8.99 -16.75
CA TRP A 293 -17.45 8.19 -17.63
C TRP A 293 -16.45 9.07 -18.36
N SER A 294 -15.17 8.76 -18.25
CA SER A 294 -14.10 9.46 -18.97
C SER A 294 -12.97 8.50 -19.33
N VAL A 295 -12.66 8.39 -20.61
CA VAL A 295 -11.50 7.67 -21.15
C VAL A 295 -10.74 8.62 -22.06
N THR A 296 -9.44 8.85 -21.76
CA THR A 296 -8.60 9.80 -22.51
C THR A 296 -7.18 9.27 -22.67
N ASP A 297 -6.54 9.58 -23.80
CA ASP A 297 -5.14 9.21 -24.08
C ASP A 297 -4.86 7.69 -23.94
N CYS A 298 -5.86 6.87 -24.27
CA CYS A 298 -5.76 5.42 -24.34
C CYS A 298 -5.58 4.94 -25.79
N GLY A 299 -5.34 3.66 -25.97
CA GLY A 299 -5.26 3.07 -27.33
C GLY A 299 -6.59 3.12 -28.08
N TYR A 300 -7.70 3.05 -27.35
CA TYR A 300 -9.06 3.39 -27.79
C TYR A 300 -9.72 4.28 -26.72
N ASN A 301 -10.51 5.26 -27.14
CA ASN A 301 -11.13 6.25 -26.23
C ASN A 301 -12.65 6.26 -26.44
N PRO A 302 -13.39 5.25 -25.94
CA PRO A 302 -14.83 5.19 -26.15
C PRO A 302 -15.55 6.26 -25.34
N THR A 303 -16.48 6.95 -26.00
CA THR A 303 -17.47 7.77 -25.32
C THR A 303 -18.43 6.90 -24.53
N TYR A 304 -19.16 7.50 -23.58
CA TYR A 304 -20.20 6.78 -22.84
C TYR A 304 -21.25 6.17 -23.76
N GLN A 305 -21.68 6.92 -24.80
CA GLN A 305 -22.67 6.43 -25.78
C GLN A 305 -22.13 5.24 -26.58
N GLN A 306 -20.90 5.30 -27.06
CA GLN A 306 -20.27 4.17 -27.78
C GLN A 306 -20.24 2.91 -26.91
N MET A 307 -19.90 3.05 -25.62
CA MET A 307 -19.92 1.92 -24.70
C MET A 307 -21.33 1.32 -24.53
N LEU A 308 -22.38 2.17 -24.45
CA LEU A 308 -23.79 1.72 -24.41
C LEU A 308 -24.19 0.99 -25.68
N ASP A 309 -23.67 1.41 -26.83
CA ASP A 309 -23.93 0.82 -28.14
C ASP A 309 -23.12 -0.48 -28.38
N GLY A 310 -22.30 -0.88 -27.39
CA GLY A 310 -21.47 -2.10 -27.44
C GLY A 310 -20.09 -1.91 -28.10
N GLU A 311 -19.71 -0.68 -28.47
CA GLU A 311 -18.41 -0.37 -29.06
C GLU A 311 -17.33 -0.31 -27.97
N THR A 312 -16.95 -1.46 -27.46
CA THR A 312 -16.00 -1.58 -26.32
C THR A 312 -14.53 -1.64 -26.74
N GLY A 313 -14.24 -1.77 -28.00
CA GLY A 313 -12.90 -2.01 -28.54
C GLY A 313 -12.42 -3.47 -28.46
N ALA A 314 -13.21 -4.38 -27.91
CA ALA A 314 -12.88 -5.80 -27.80
C ALA A 314 -12.69 -6.48 -29.18
N GLU A 315 -13.38 -6.00 -30.22
CA GLU A 315 -13.36 -6.55 -31.58
C GLU A 315 -12.14 -6.12 -32.39
N SER A 316 -11.28 -5.27 -31.84
CA SER A 316 -10.10 -4.72 -32.54
C SER A 316 -8.86 -5.64 -32.46
N LYS A 317 -9.02 -6.88 -32.03
CA LYS A 317 -7.94 -7.86 -31.86
C LYS A 317 -7.87 -8.85 -33.02
#